data_3ffac8fd24a74012ed89afb9151ad14c
#
_entry.id   3ffac8fd24a74012ed89afb9151ad14c
#
_cell.length_a   1.000
_cell.length_b   1.000
_cell.length_c   1.000
_cell.angle_alpha   90.00
_cell.angle_beta   90.00
_cell.angle_gamma   90.00
#
_symmetry.space_group_name_H-M   'P 1'
#
loop_
_entity.id
_entity.type
_entity.pdbx_description
1 polymer ?
#
loop_
_entity_poly.entity_id
_entity_poly.type
_entity_poly.pdbx_seq_one_letter_code
_entity_poly.pdbx_strand_id
1 'polypeptide(L)'
;MFDSKLWQLKWDLRNISPYLVNSIEVDGKSIDSEKLFITFSLFDKRYTIQVTINEMTDLYDISVSEFGFGIMQTITTDNAKACVEDILAKYTNLDLIDLHILNDVLKDRMYSEMSNNTILVFSQTGHFNISVRIVDGVYAVGIHGMNYQSKEYRFDSGYKTYNFIANIYSLYLDEEFEGAEDLITLYADLYLELGGSRLYLEKDELSDCNINIEYFLKTSEPAKLNFNKFDYSDDQIQCVIWEDEYNVKDCDRNCVVRSPEDAANWAKDVVDKFNKGEL
;
A
#
# COMPACT_ATOMS: atom_id res chain seq x y z
N MET A 1 24.02 -13.22 32.36
CA MET A 1 22.61 -13.53 32.09
C MET A 1 21.94 -12.18 32.01
N PHE A 2 21.48 -11.80 30.82
CA PHE A 2 20.83 -10.50 30.67
C PHE A 2 19.41 -10.61 31.25
N ASP A 3 19.22 -10.00 32.43
CA ASP A 3 17.92 -9.99 33.14
C ASP A 3 17.01 -8.82 32.69
N SER A 4 17.11 -8.41 31.41
CA SER A 4 16.23 -7.35 30.94
C SER A 4 14.82 -7.87 30.65
N LYS A 5 13.82 -7.05 30.93
CA LYS A 5 12.41 -7.35 30.64
C LYS A 5 12.20 -7.66 29.14
N LEU A 6 12.97 -7.04 28.24
CA LEU A 6 12.86 -7.28 26.80
C LEU A 6 13.42 -8.65 26.39
N TRP A 7 14.48 -9.14 27.05
CA TRP A 7 14.96 -10.50 26.82
C TRP A 7 13.96 -11.54 27.33
N GLN A 8 13.32 -11.30 28.47
CA GLN A 8 12.24 -12.17 28.94
C GLN A 8 11.07 -12.17 27.95
N LEU A 9 10.65 -10.97 27.49
CA LEU A 9 9.60 -10.83 26.48
C LEU A 9 9.94 -11.56 25.18
N LYS A 10 11.19 -11.47 24.71
CA LYS A 10 11.65 -12.23 23.54
C LYS A 10 11.45 -13.73 23.71
N TRP A 11 11.78 -14.27 24.90
CA TRP A 11 11.58 -15.67 25.21
C TRP A 11 10.11 -16.05 25.23
N ASP A 12 9.26 -15.22 25.78
CA ASP A 12 7.82 -15.45 25.87
C ASP A 12 7.15 -15.41 24.51
N LEU A 13 7.70 -14.63 23.56
CA LEU A 13 7.21 -14.48 22.19
C LEU A 13 7.79 -15.50 21.19
N ARG A 14 8.79 -16.30 21.57
CA ARG A 14 9.48 -17.25 20.67
C ARG A 14 8.57 -18.26 19.97
N ASN A 15 7.41 -18.56 20.56
CA ASN A 15 6.44 -19.53 20.03
C ASN A 15 5.30 -18.86 19.27
N ILE A 16 5.32 -17.55 19.08
CA ILE A 16 4.30 -16.84 18.32
C ILE A 16 4.50 -17.17 16.83
N SER A 17 3.45 -17.66 16.24
CA SER A 17 3.23 -17.94 14.81
C SER A 17 4.52 -17.97 13.96
N PRO A 18 5.25 -19.10 13.90
CA PRO A 18 6.52 -19.20 13.16
C PRO A 18 6.35 -18.96 11.65
N TYR A 19 5.12 -18.96 11.15
CA TYR A 19 4.82 -18.71 9.73
C TYR A 19 4.68 -17.23 9.39
N LEU A 20 4.36 -16.38 10.36
CA LEU A 20 4.17 -14.96 10.17
C LEU A 20 5.43 -14.16 10.52
N VAL A 21 6.06 -14.51 11.65
CA VAL A 21 7.20 -13.78 12.20
C VAL A 21 8.50 -14.22 11.55
N ASN A 22 9.20 -13.30 10.90
CA ASN A 22 10.49 -13.57 10.25
C ASN A 22 11.65 -13.59 11.25
N SER A 23 11.65 -12.64 12.20
CA SER A 23 12.67 -12.57 13.26
C SER A 23 12.14 -11.90 14.53
N ILE A 24 12.73 -12.27 15.66
CA ILE A 24 12.56 -11.59 16.94
C ILE A 24 13.97 -11.31 17.50
N GLU A 25 14.35 -10.05 17.55
CA GLU A 25 15.70 -9.62 17.90
C GLU A 25 15.68 -8.55 19.00
N VAL A 26 16.62 -8.63 19.93
CA VAL A 26 16.89 -7.56 20.88
C VAL A 26 18.17 -6.86 20.46
N ASP A 27 18.04 -5.57 20.18
CA ASP A 27 19.16 -4.69 19.85
C ASP A 27 19.36 -3.68 20.97
N GLY A 28 20.62 -3.48 21.37
CA GLY A 28 21.03 -2.53 22.40
C GLY A 28 22.35 -2.89 23.02
N LYS A 29 23.16 -1.87 23.27
CA LYS A 29 24.49 -2.02 23.93
C LYS A 29 24.41 -1.94 25.44
N SER A 30 23.33 -1.40 25.99
CA SER A 30 23.06 -1.28 27.41
C SER A 30 21.56 -1.56 27.67
N ILE A 31 21.25 -1.89 28.94
CA ILE A 31 19.85 -2.15 29.36
C ILE A 31 18.94 -0.97 29.07
N ASP A 32 19.43 0.24 29.24
CA ASP A 32 18.68 1.48 29.10
C ASP A 32 18.40 1.87 27.61
N SER A 33 19.07 1.20 26.66
CA SER A 33 18.91 1.44 25.22
C SER A 33 18.38 0.23 24.46
N GLU A 34 18.00 -0.82 25.16
CA GLU A 34 17.50 -2.04 24.53
C GLU A 34 16.16 -1.80 23.82
N LYS A 35 16.06 -2.38 22.63
CA LYS A 35 14.84 -2.43 21.83
C LYS A 35 14.59 -3.84 21.35
N LEU A 36 13.37 -4.30 21.46
CA LEU A 36 12.95 -5.55 20.87
C LEU A 36 12.29 -5.26 19.50
N PHE A 37 12.78 -5.93 18.47
CA PHE A 37 12.25 -5.87 17.13
C PHE A 37 11.62 -7.20 16.75
N ILE A 38 10.38 -7.17 16.29
CA ILE A 38 9.69 -8.31 15.74
C ILE A 38 9.37 -7.97 14.29
N THR A 39 10.04 -8.65 13.37
CA THR A 39 9.82 -8.43 11.93
C THR A 39 8.92 -9.52 11.40
N PHE A 40 7.88 -9.13 10.70
CA PHE A 40 6.97 -10.03 10.02
C PHE A 40 6.66 -9.55 8.61
N SER A 41 6.28 -10.45 7.75
CA SER A 41 5.93 -10.15 6.37
C SER A 41 4.50 -10.59 6.08
N LEU A 42 3.77 -9.70 5.41
CA LEU A 42 2.46 -9.98 4.87
C LEU A 42 2.53 -9.75 3.36
N PHE A 43 2.49 -10.83 2.60
CA PHE A 43 2.74 -10.84 1.16
C PHE A 43 4.11 -10.24 0.81
N ASP A 44 4.15 -9.16 0.06
CA ASP A 44 5.35 -8.45 -0.38
C ASP A 44 5.78 -7.31 0.56
N LYS A 45 4.99 -7.03 1.59
CA LYS A 45 5.28 -5.96 2.55
C LYS A 45 5.90 -6.49 3.83
N ARG A 46 6.88 -5.74 4.34
CA ARG A 46 7.55 -6.03 5.61
C ARG A 46 7.11 -5.05 6.68
N TYR A 47 6.78 -5.60 7.85
CA TYR A 47 6.38 -4.85 9.04
C TYR A 47 7.35 -5.10 10.17
N THR A 48 7.47 -4.11 11.05
CA THR A 48 8.28 -4.22 12.25
C THR A 48 7.47 -3.73 13.46
N ILE A 49 7.36 -4.57 14.48
CA ILE A 49 6.93 -4.15 15.82
C ILE A 49 8.18 -3.85 16.62
N GLN A 50 8.32 -2.61 17.08
CA GLN A 50 9.37 -2.21 17.99
C GLN A 50 8.77 -2.08 19.39
N VAL A 51 9.40 -2.71 20.39
CA VAL A 51 9.03 -2.61 21.79
C VAL A 51 10.18 -1.94 22.54
N THR A 52 9.89 -0.90 23.30
CA THR A 52 10.82 -0.22 24.20
C THR A 52 10.21 -0.13 25.59
N ILE A 53 11.04 0.07 26.60
CA ILE A 53 10.57 0.32 27.96
C ILE A 53 10.64 1.84 28.20
N ASN A 54 9.55 2.40 28.66
CA ASN A 54 9.49 3.79 29.09
C ASN A 54 10.05 3.89 30.52
N GLU A 55 11.24 4.46 30.66
CA GLU A 55 11.94 4.54 31.93
C GLU A 55 11.19 5.32 33.02
N MET A 56 10.35 6.27 32.64
CA MET A 56 9.59 7.08 33.60
C MET A 56 8.38 6.35 34.18
N THR A 57 7.74 5.52 33.37
CA THR A 57 6.47 4.86 33.73
C THR A 57 6.61 3.37 33.97
N ASP A 58 7.74 2.78 33.61
CA ASP A 58 8.02 1.33 33.59
C ASP A 58 7.04 0.52 32.72
N LEU A 59 6.36 1.21 31.80
CA LEU A 59 5.46 0.62 30.80
C LEU A 59 6.22 0.32 29.52
N TYR A 60 5.61 -0.51 28.67
CA TYR A 60 6.12 -0.78 27.33
C TYR A 60 5.51 0.18 26.32
N ASP A 61 6.33 0.82 25.52
CA ASP A 61 5.92 1.57 24.34
C ASP A 61 6.14 0.69 23.12
N ILE A 62 5.04 0.36 22.43
CA ILE A 62 5.01 -0.54 21.28
C ILE A 62 4.65 0.29 20.06
N SER A 63 5.50 0.26 19.04
CA SER A 63 5.21 0.89 17.77
C SER A 63 5.20 -0.14 16.63
N VAL A 64 4.25 0.01 15.72
CA VAL A 64 4.17 -0.78 14.49
C VAL A 64 4.54 0.10 13.33
N SER A 65 5.45 -0.36 12.48
CA SER A 65 5.86 0.35 11.27
C SER A 65 5.85 -0.56 10.05
N GLU A 66 5.52 0.00 8.91
CA GLU A 66 5.67 -0.63 7.60
C GLU A 66 6.97 -0.13 6.96
N PHE A 67 7.75 -1.04 6.38
CA PHE A 67 9.01 -0.69 5.73
C PHE A 67 8.76 0.28 4.56
N GLY A 68 9.38 1.46 4.63
CA GLY A 68 9.20 2.52 3.64
C GLY A 68 8.13 3.58 3.98
N PHE A 69 7.22 3.32 4.96
CA PHE A 69 6.11 4.25 5.28
C PHE A 69 6.14 4.83 6.70
N GLY A 70 7.04 4.35 7.56
CA GLY A 70 7.18 4.88 8.92
C GLY A 70 6.22 4.26 9.94
N ILE A 71 6.03 4.97 11.06
CA ILE A 71 5.24 4.46 12.20
C ILE A 71 3.75 4.60 11.89
N MET A 72 3.04 3.48 11.97
CA MET A 72 1.59 3.40 11.73
C MET A 72 0.79 3.56 13.04
N GLN A 73 1.30 2.97 14.13
CA GLN A 73 0.62 2.92 15.41
C GLN A 73 1.62 2.95 16.56
N THR A 74 1.26 3.60 17.67
CA THR A 74 1.99 3.53 18.93
C THR A 74 1.03 3.22 20.08
N ILE A 75 1.35 2.25 20.91
CA ILE A 75 0.55 1.80 22.07
C ILE A 75 1.45 1.76 23.28
N THR A 76 0.98 2.29 24.41
CA THR A 76 1.64 2.14 25.72
C THR A 76 0.84 1.13 26.56
N THR A 77 1.52 0.10 27.11
CA THR A 77 0.88 -0.99 27.85
C THR A 77 1.79 -1.53 28.95
N ASP A 78 1.20 -2.13 29.96
CA ASP A 78 1.88 -2.91 30.99
C ASP A 78 2.06 -4.39 30.58
N ASN A 79 1.31 -4.85 29.57
CA ASN A 79 1.34 -6.23 29.06
C ASN A 79 1.75 -6.28 27.59
N ALA A 80 3.06 -6.14 27.36
CA ALA A 80 3.62 -6.14 26.00
C ALA A 80 3.35 -7.45 25.26
N LYS A 81 3.36 -8.59 25.93
CA LYS A 81 3.11 -9.89 25.30
C LYS A 81 1.71 -9.95 24.69
N ALA A 82 0.68 -9.69 25.50
CA ALA A 82 -0.70 -9.71 25.01
C ALA A 82 -0.92 -8.69 23.88
N CYS A 83 -0.35 -7.48 24.02
CA CYS A 83 -0.46 -6.47 22.98
C CYS A 83 0.18 -6.90 21.64
N VAL A 84 1.38 -7.52 21.68
CA VAL A 84 2.04 -8.05 20.48
C VAL A 84 1.24 -9.21 19.88
N GLU A 85 0.72 -10.12 20.71
CA GLU A 85 -0.14 -11.22 20.26
C GLU A 85 -1.40 -10.70 19.58
N ASP A 86 -2.06 -9.68 20.15
CA ASP A 86 -3.25 -9.05 19.57
C ASP A 86 -2.95 -8.37 18.23
N ILE A 87 -1.81 -7.64 18.15
CA ILE A 87 -1.37 -7.02 16.89
C ILE A 87 -1.16 -8.09 15.81
N LEU A 88 -0.41 -9.14 16.12
CA LEU A 88 -0.15 -10.21 15.15
C LEU A 88 -1.44 -10.96 14.77
N ALA A 89 -2.33 -11.23 15.74
CA ALA A 89 -3.62 -11.88 15.49
C ALA A 89 -4.51 -11.04 14.56
N LYS A 90 -4.54 -9.70 14.76
CA LYS A 90 -5.27 -8.78 13.91
C LYS A 90 -4.86 -8.92 12.44
N TYR A 91 -3.55 -8.95 12.16
CA TYR A 91 -3.06 -9.12 10.80
C TYR A 91 -3.26 -10.56 10.26
N THR A 92 -3.15 -11.58 11.10
CA THR A 92 -3.36 -12.98 10.69
C THR A 92 -4.81 -13.25 10.28
N ASN A 93 -5.76 -12.58 10.92
CA ASN A 93 -7.19 -12.75 10.63
C ASN A 93 -7.65 -12.03 9.35
N LEU A 94 -6.78 -11.23 8.70
CA LEU A 94 -7.12 -10.58 7.42
C LEU A 94 -7.41 -11.56 6.28
N ASP A 95 -7.05 -12.84 6.40
CA ASP A 95 -7.47 -13.86 5.42
C ASP A 95 -8.97 -14.15 5.45
N LEU A 96 -9.64 -13.82 6.54
CA LEU A 96 -11.07 -13.99 6.66
C LEU A 96 -11.80 -12.89 5.86
N ILE A 97 -12.88 -13.27 5.18
CA ILE A 97 -13.76 -12.32 4.51
C ILE A 97 -14.71 -11.71 5.56
N ASP A 98 -14.22 -10.68 6.25
CA ASP A 98 -14.93 -10.00 7.33
C ASP A 98 -14.66 -8.49 7.31
N LEU A 99 -15.72 -7.69 7.14
CA LEU A 99 -15.61 -6.22 7.08
C LEU A 99 -15.14 -5.61 8.41
N HIS A 100 -15.48 -6.21 9.56
CA HIS A 100 -15.04 -5.67 10.85
C HIS A 100 -13.54 -5.81 11.01
N ILE A 101 -13.00 -6.99 10.70
CA ILE A 101 -11.56 -7.26 10.74
C ILE A 101 -10.82 -6.33 9.79
N LEU A 102 -11.29 -6.21 8.54
CA LEU A 102 -10.68 -5.31 7.56
C LEU A 102 -10.73 -3.85 8.02
N ASN A 103 -11.88 -3.38 8.52
CA ASN A 103 -12.03 -2.01 8.99
C ASN A 103 -11.13 -1.69 10.19
N ASP A 104 -10.95 -2.64 11.11
CA ASP A 104 -10.06 -2.47 12.26
C ASP A 104 -8.59 -2.31 11.86
N VAL A 105 -8.17 -3.01 10.80
CA VAL A 105 -6.81 -2.85 10.25
C VAL A 105 -6.67 -1.56 9.45
N LEU A 106 -7.69 -1.17 8.68
CA LEU A 106 -7.69 0.08 7.92
C LEU A 106 -7.61 1.31 8.85
N LYS A 107 -8.30 1.30 9.99
CA LYS A 107 -8.28 2.39 10.99
C LYS A 107 -6.91 2.67 11.58
N ASP A 108 -6.00 1.71 11.57
CA ASP A 108 -4.65 1.93 12.06
C ASP A 108 -3.87 2.93 11.20
N ARG A 109 -4.26 3.10 9.95
CA ARG A 109 -3.52 3.90 8.98
C ARG A 109 -4.35 5.00 8.31
N MET A 110 -5.66 4.82 8.25
CA MET A 110 -6.55 5.62 7.42
C MET A 110 -7.77 6.05 8.22
N TYR A 111 -8.37 7.18 7.83
CA TYR A 111 -9.67 7.52 8.35
C TYR A 111 -10.72 6.65 7.68
N SER A 112 -11.27 5.68 8.43
CA SER A 112 -12.31 4.79 7.93
C SER A 112 -13.47 4.67 8.90
N GLU A 113 -14.68 4.58 8.34
CA GLU A 113 -15.92 4.37 9.06
C GLU A 113 -16.69 3.21 8.45
N MET A 114 -17.40 2.47 9.30
CA MET A 114 -18.28 1.40 8.84
C MET A 114 -19.74 1.77 9.09
N SER A 115 -20.55 1.75 8.04
CA SER A 115 -21.98 2.00 8.08
C SER A 115 -22.71 1.09 7.09
N ASN A 116 -23.84 0.50 7.50
CA ASN A 116 -24.69 -0.32 6.63
C ASN A 116 -23.94 -1.42 5.86
N ASN A 117 -23.04 -2.17 6.52
CA ASN A 117 -22.20 -3.21 5.91
C ASN A 117 -21.31 -2.68 4.77
N THR A 118 -20.89 -1.43 4.86
CA THR A 118 -19.94 -0.81 3.94
C THR A 118 -18.89 -0.08 4.77
N ILE A 119 -17.61 -0.31 4.46
CA ILE A 119 -16.52 0.50 4.97
C ILE A 119 -16.35 1.67 4.00
N LEU A 120 -16.25 2.88 4.54
CA LEU A 120 -15.88 4.08 3.79
C LEU A 120 -14.53 4.55 4.30
N VAL A 121 -13.55 4.64 3.41
CA VAL A 121 -12.23 5.22 3.68
C VAL A 121 -12.19 6.59 3.02
N PHE A 122 -11.89 7.62 3.79
CA PHE A 122 -11.94 9.00 3.33
C PHE A 122 -10.55 9.58 3.16
N SER A 123 -10.35 10.38 2.12
CA SER A 123 -9.18 11.26 2.04
C SER A 123 -9.27 12.36 3.11
N GLN A 124 -8.14 12.95 3.48
CA GLN A 124 -8.11 14.04 4.46
C GLN A 124 -8.94 15.26 4.02
N THR A 125 -9.02 15.52 2.73
CA THR A 125 -9.80 16.62 2.13
C THR A 125 -11.28 16.30 1.97
N GLY A 126 -11.69 15.03 2.10
CA GLY A 126 -13.07 14.59 1.92
C GLY A 126 -13.57 14.58 0.46
N HIS A 127 -12.73 14.96 -0.51
CA HIS A 127 -13.11 14.98 -1.93
C HIS A 127 -13.13 13.59 -2.57
N PHE A 128 -12.58 12.61 -1.87
CA PHE A 128 -12.41 11.27 -2.36
C PHE A 128 -12.72 10.25 -1.26
N ASN A 129 -13.34 9.14 -1.65
CA ASN A 129 -13.53 8.01 -0.76
C ASN A 129 -13.41 6.67 -1.49
N ILE A 130 -13.02 5.65 -0.73
CA ILE A 130 -13.04 4.26 -1.17
C ILE A 130 -14.16 3.56 -0.39
N SER A 131 -15.07 2.91 -1.11
CA SER A 131 -16.10 2.07 -0.50
C SER A 131 -15.71 0.60 -0.58
N VAL A 132 -15.93 -0.15 0.50
CA VAL A 132 -15.69 -1.59 0.56
C VAL A 132 -16.91 -2.30 1.10
N ARG A 133 -17.37 -3.31 0.40
CA ARG A 133 -18.50 -4.17 0.82
C ARG A 133 -18.22 -5.63 0.49
N ILE A 134 -18.95 -6.55 1.08
CA ILE A 134 -18.90 -7.96 0.67
C ILE A 134 -20.06 -8.24 -0.28
N VAL A 135 -19.73 -8.76 -1.45
CA VAL A 135 -20.68 -9.16 -2.50
C VAL A 135 -20.30 -10.55 -2.98
N ASP A 136 -21.23 -11.50 -2.93
CA ASP A 136 -21.00 -12.89 -3.35
C ASP A 136 -19.79 -13.57 -2.67
N GLY A 137 -19.52 -13.20 -1.41
CA GLY A 137 -18.43 -13.80 -0.61
C GLY A 137 -17.03 -13.27 -0.95
N VAL A 138 -16.93 -12.14 -1.67
CA VAL A 138 -15.67 -11.45 -1.94
C VAL A 138 -15.80 -9.97 -1.58
N TYR A 139 -14.65 -9.32 -1.35
CA TYR A 139 -14.63 -7.86 -1.19
C TYR A 139 -14.83 -7.17 -2.54
N ALA A 140 -15.76 -6.23 -2.57
CA ALA A 140 -16.02 -5.34 -3.69
C ALA A 140 -15.60 -3.92 -3.29
N VAL A 141 -14.63 -3.36 -4.01
CA VAL A 141 -14.03 -2.05 -3.74
C VAL A 141 -14.37 -1.08 -4.85
N GLY A 142 -14.95 0.06 -4.50
CA GLY A 142 -15.22 1.17 -5.40
C GLY A 142 -14.45 2.41 -4.99
N ILE A 143 -13.96 3.15 -5.97
CA ILE A 143 -13.27 4.42 -5.78
C ILE A 143 -14.19 5.55 -6.24
N HIS A 144 -14.40 6.57 -5.41
CA HIS A 144 -15.35 7.64 -5.68
C HIS A 144 -14.68 9.01 -5.46
N GLY A 145 -14.69 9.86 -6.47
CA GLY A 145 -14.35 11.28 -6.41
C GLY A 145 -15.59 12.16 -6.56
N MET A 146 -15.42 13.49 -6.59
CA MET A 146 -16.56 14.43 -6.70
C MET A 146 -17.42 14.19 -7.95
N ASN A 147 -16.78 13.89 -9.09
CA ASN A 147 -17.47 13.65 -10.36
C ASN A 147 -17.07 12.30 -10.98
N TYR A 148 -16.48 11.41 -10.20
CA TYR A 148 -15.90 10.19 -10.68
C TYR A 148 -16.34 8.98 -9.83
N GLN A 149 -16.60 7.86 -10.50
CA GLN A 149 -16.83 6.56 -9.89
C GLN A 149 -16.10 5.50 -10.71
N SER A 150 -15.18 4.76 -10.05
CA SER A 150 -14.49 3.65 -10.71
C SER A 150 -15.43 2.48 -11.00
N LYS A 151 -14.95 1.54 -11.80
CA LYS A 151 -15.48 0.18 -11.80
C LYS A 151 -15.30 -0.46 -10.43
N GLU A 152 -16.02 -1.53 -10.16
CA GLU A 152 -15.88 -2.31 -8.94
C GLU A 152 -14.71 -3.29 -9.06
N TYR A 153 -13.76 -3.20 -8.14
CA TYR A 153 -12.63 -4.12 -8.02
C TYR A 153 -12.98 -5.24 -7.04
N ARG A 154 -12.67 -6.49 -7.36
CA ARG A 154 -13.05 -7.65 -6.55
C ARG A 154 -11.85 -8.41 -6.03
N PHE A 155 -11.86 -8.72 -4.72
CA PHE A 155 -10.78 -9.40 -4.03
C PHE A 155 -11.32 -10.55 -3.17
N ASP A 156 -10.63 -11.68 -3.23
CA ASP A 156 -10.93 -12.90 -2.49
C ASP A 156 -10.27 -12.97 -1.10
N SER A 157 -9.57 -11.91 -0.69
CA SER A 157 -8.79 -11.87 0.54
C SER A 157 -8.75 -10.46 1.12
N GLY A 158 -8.86 -10.35 2.45
CA GLY A 158 -8.69 -9.08 3.16
C GLY A 158 -7.31 -8.48 2.98
N TYR A 159 -6.27 -9.29 2.85
CA TYR A 159 -4.91 -8.80 2.56
C TYR A 159 -4.80 -8.10 1.22
N LYS A 160 -5.31 -8.73 0.15
CA LYS A 160 -5.30 -8.12 -1.18
C LYS A 160 -6.08 -6.82 -1.17
N THR A 161 -7.24 -6.83 -0.51
CA THR A 161 -8.10 -5.65 -0.33
C THR A 161 -7.37 -4.55 0.43
N TYR A 162 -6.77 -4.87 1.57
CA TYR A 162 -6.01 -3.92 2.38
C TYR A 162 -4.84 -3.30 1.60
N ASN A 163 -4.03 -4.13 0.94
CA ASN A 163 -2.89 -3.66 0.16
C ASN A 163 -3.32 -2.77 -1.00
N PHE A 164 -4.37 -3.15 -1.71
CA PHE A 164 -4.93 -2.32 -2.77
C PHE A 164 -5.38 -0.95 -2.24
N ILE A 165 -6.20 -0.93 -1.18
CA ILE A 165 -6.69 0.30 -0.57
C ILE A 165 -5.52 1.15 -0.06
N ALA A 166 -4.53 0.54 0.61
CA ALA A 166 -3.39 1.25 1.17
C ALA A 166 -2.53 1.93 0.09
N ASN A 167 -2.33 1.26 -1.05
CA ASN A 167 -1.61 1.87 -2.18
C ASN A 167 -2.40 3.04 -2.77
N ILE A 168 -3.70 2.85 -3.04
CA ILE A 168 -4.55 3.94 -3.54
C ILE A 168 -4.59 5.11 -2.54
N TYR A 169 -4.79 4.81 -1.24
CA TYR A 169 -4.86 5.85 -0.21
C TYR A 169 -3.56 6.65 -0.11
N SER A 170 -2.40 6.02 -0.27
CA SER A 170 -1.11 6.72 -0.22
C SER A 170 -0.96 7.76 -1.33
N LEU A 171 -1.60 7.56 -2.48
CA LEU A 171 -1.60 8.52 -3.58
C LEU A 171 -2.42 9.79 -3.26
N TYR A 172 -3.37 9.70 -2.33
CA TYR A 172 -4.29 10.79 -1.96
C TYR A 172 -3.89 11.58 -0.72
N LEU A 173 -2.84 11.18 -0.04
CA LEU A 173 -2.30 11.93 1.10
C LEU A 173 -1.69 13.26 0.64
N ASP A 174 -1.28 13.36 -0.62
CA ASP A 174 -0.85 14.60 -1.23
C ASP A 174 -2.08 15.30 -1.81
N GLU A 175 -2.43 16.49 -1.30
CA GLU A 175 -3.61 17.30 -1.67
C GLU A 175 -3.68 17.69 -3.16
N GLU A 176 -2.72 17.26 -3.96
CA GLU A 176 -2.41 17.71 -5.31
C GLU A 176 -3.07 16.88 -6.41
N PHE A 177 -3.91 15.90 -6.03
CA PHE A 177 -4.59 14.99 -6.98
C PHE A 177 -6.00 15.42 -7.38
N GLU A 178 -6.43 16.62 -7.01
CA GLU A 178 -7.73 17.13 -7.42
C GLU A 178 -7.81 17.24 -8.95
N GLY A 179 -8.73 16.48 -9.54
CA GLY A 179 -8.90 16.40 -11.01
C GLY A 179 -8.12 15.27 -11.71
N ALA A 180 -7.36 14.44 -10.97
CA ALA A 180 -6.59 13.31 -11.52
C ALA A 180 -7.21 11.94 -11.19
N GLU A 181 -8.50 11.87 -10.91
CA GLU A 181 -9.20 10.65 -10.49
C GLU A 181 -9.11 9.52 -11.52
N ASP A 182 -9.03 9.85 -12.80
CA ASP A 182 -8.84 8.88 -13.87
C ASP A 182 -7.42 8.28 -13.89
N LEU A 183 -6.38 9.05 -13.55
CA LEU A 183 -5.02 8.52 -13.38
C LEU A 183 -4.94 7.56 -12.21
N ILE A 184 -5.70 7.79 -11.16
CA ILE A 184 -5.76 6.89 -10.01
C ILE A 184 -6.45 5.59 -10.38
N THR A 185 -7.51 5.67 -11.20
CA THR A 185 -8.15 4.47 -11.74
C THR A 185 -7.18 3.71 -12.64
N LEU A 186 -6.45 4.41 -13.48
CA LEU A 186 -5.40 3.80 -14.29
C LEU A 186 -4.34 3.12 -13.42
N TYR A 187 -3.87 3.78 -12.37
CA TYR A 187 -2.94 3.17 -11.42
C TYR A 187 -3.51 1.89 -10.80
N ALA A 188 -4.77 1.93 -10.37
CA ALA A 188 -5.45 0.77 -9.81
C ALA A 188 -5.56 -0.38 -10.82
N ASP A 189 -5.89 -0.08 -12.07
CA ASP A 189 -5.99 -1.06 -13.15
C ASP A 189 -4.62 -1.67 -13.46
N LEU A 190 -3.58 -0.86 -13.58
CA LEU A 190 -2.21 -1.32 -13.80
C LEU A 190 -1.69 -2.16 -12.63
N TYR A 191 -2.01 -1.76 -11.39
CA TYR A 191 -1.66 -2.52 -10.19
C TYR A 191 -2.20 -3.95 -10.22
N LEU A 192 -3.46 -4.10 -10.64
CA LEU A 192 -4.11 -5.41 -10.71
C LEU A 192 -3.63 -6.26 -11.89
N GLU A 193 -3.43 -5.64 -13.07
CA GLU A 193 -3.10 -6.36 -14.30
C GLU A 193 -1.60 -6.72 -14.40
N LEU A 194 -0.72 -5.84 -13.92
CA LEU A 194 0.73 -5.96 -14.09
C LEU A 194 1.48 -6.20 -12.78
N GLY A 195 0.82 -6.00 -11.64
CA GLY A 195 1.42 -6.05 -10.30
C GLY A 195 2.08 -4.75 -9.87
N GLY A 196 2.03 -4.50 -8.55
CA GLY A 196 2.47 -3.23 -7.97
C GLY A 196 3.98 -3.04 -7.82
N SER A 197 4.79 -4.10 -7.93
CA SER A 197 6.22 -4.06 -7.59
C SER A 197 7.08 -3.20 -8.54
N ARG A 198 6.56 -2.87 -9.72
CA ARG A 198 7.24 -2.06 -10.75
C ARG A 198 6.46 -0.81 -11.12
N LEU A 199 5.39 -0.52 -10.39
CA LEU A 199 4.49 0.59 -10.65
C LEU A 199 4.82 1.70 -9.67
N TYR A 200 5.12 2.89 -10.20
CA TYR A 200 5.48 4.08 -9.44
C TYR A 200 4.60 5.24 -9.87
N LEU A 201 4.39 6.13 -8.94
CA LEU A 201 3.81 7.42 -9.21
C LEU A 201 4.90 8.46 -9.00
N GLU A 202 5.18 9.24 -10.02
CA GLU A 202 6.12 10.34 -9.98
C GLU A 202 5.38 11.65 -10.15
N LYS A 203 5.76 12.62 -9.34
CA LYS A 203 5.29 13.98 -9.44
C LYS A 203 6.38 14.81 -10.15
N ASP A 204 6.01 15.54 -11.18
CA ASP A 204 6.90 16.52 -11.78
C ASP A 204 6.95 17.78 -10.90
N GLU A 205 8.04 17.96 -10.15
CA GLU A 205 8.26 19.11 -9.28
C GLU A 205 8.30 20.47 -10.02
N LEU A 206 8.41 20.43 -11.36
CA LEU A 206 8.54 21.64 -12.19
C LEU A 206 7.21 22.14 -12.74
N SER A 207 6.16 21.36 -12.64
CA SER A 207 4.82 21.78 -13.05
C SER A 207 3.80 21.42 -11.99
N ASP A 208 2.96 22.37 -11.63
CA ASP A 208 1.91 22.21 -10.63
C ASP A 208 0.85 21.16 -11.00
N CYS A 209 0.99 20.50 -12.15
CA CYS A 209 -0.05 19.66 -12.74
C CYS A 209 0.40 18.33 -13.33
N ASN A 210 1.67 17.93 -13.29
CA ASN A 210 2.11 16.70 -13.95
C ASN A 210 2.30 15.54 -12.99
N ILE A 211 1.32 14.65 -12.97
CA ILE A 211 1.43 13.35 -12.35
C ILE A 211 1.75 12.34 -13.45
N ASN A 212 2.85 11.63 -13.27
CA ASN A 212 3.27 10.55 -14.15
C ASN A 212 3.09 9.22 -13.45
N ILE A 213 2.41 8.28 -14.09
CA ILE A 213 2.43 6.88 -13.70
C ILE A 213 3.50 6.20 -14.53
N GLU A 214 4.43 5.52 -13.87
CA GLU A 214 5.53 4.81 -14.50
C GLU A 214 5.46 3.33 -14.18
N TYR A 215 5.62 2.49 -15.20
CA TYR A 215 5.76 1.04 -15.03
C TYR A 215 7.07 0.59 -15.66
N PHE A 216 7.99 0.07 -14.85
CA PHE A 216 9.29 -0.41 -15.34
C PHE A 216 9.15 -1.79 -15.97
N LEU A 217 9.56 -1.91 -17.22
CA LEU A 217 9.51 -3.16 -17.98
C LEU A 217 10.45 -4.22 -17.41
N LYS A 218 11.63 -3.78 -16.89
CA LYS A 218 12.57 -4.60 -16.12
C LYS A 218 13.13 -3.83 -14.93
N THR A 219 13.49 -4.53 -13.87
CA THR A 219 14.08 -3.92 -12.66
C THR A 219 15.50 -3.38 -12.86
N SER A 220 16.18 -3.78 -13.91
CA SER A 220 17.60 -3.44 -14.20
C SER A 220 17.81 -2.59 -15.45
N GLU A 221 16.76 -2.27 -16.18
CA GLU A 221 16.82 -1.49 -17.43
C GLU A 221 15.98 -0.23 -17.31
N PRO A 222 16.42 0.88 -17.92
CA PRO A 222 15.67 2.15 -17.87
C PRO A 222 14.38 2.16 -18.70
N ALA A 223 14.09 1.07 -19.42
CA ALA A 223 12.89 0.97 -20.23
C ALA A 223 11.62 0.96 -19.36
N LYS A 224 10.76 1.94 -19.58
CA LYS A 224 9.52 2.12 -18.82
C LYS A 224 8.36 2.55 -19.70
N LEU A 225 7.15 2.25 -19.25
CA LEU A 225 5.92 2.85 -19.73
C LEU A 225 5.63 4.08 -18.90
N ASN A 226 5.22 5.14 -19.54
CA ASN A 226 4.83 6.39 -18.88
C ASN A 226 3.41 6.76 -19.30
N PHE A 227 2.60 7.16 -18.31
CA PHE A 227 1.23 7.60 -18.51
C PHE A 227 1.08 8.97 -17.85
N ASN A 228 0.69 9.95 -18.63
CA ASN A 228 0.49 11.31 -18.13
C ASN A 228 -0.71 11.99 -18.80
N LYS A 229 -1.12 13.11 -18.22
CA LYS A 229 -2.07 14.05 -18.80
C LYS A 229 -1.37 15.39 -18.96
N PHE A 230 -1.61 16.08 -20.07
CA PHE A 230 -1.08 17.43 -20.30
C PHE A 230 -1.76 18.49 -19.42
N ASP A 231 -3.06 18.28 -19.18
CA ASP A 231 -3.89 19.14 -18.33
C ASP A 231 -4.91 18.26 -17.62
N TYR A 232 -5.20 18.52 -16.35
CA TYR A 232 -6.23 17.77 -15.59
C TYR A 232 -7.63 17.94 -16.17
N SER A 233 -7.89 19.02 -16.89
CA SER A 233 -9.15 19.21 -17.63
C SER A 233 -9.23 18.38 -18.92
N ASP A 234 -8.11 17.80 -19.39
CA ASP A 234 -8.07 16.94 -20.56
C ASP A 234 -8.55 15.53 -20.20
N ASP A 235 -9.44 14.97 -21.02
CA ASP A 235 -9.87 13.56 -20.93
C ASP A 235 -8.88 12.60 -21.61
N GLN A 236 -7.75 13.09 -22.08
CA GLN A 236 -6.74 12.34 -22.82
C GLN A 236 -5.57 11.91 -21.95
N ILE A 237 -5.27 10.61 -21.95
CA ILE A 237 -4.10 10.02 -21.31
C ILE A 237 -3.08 9.69 -22.40
N GLN A 238 -1.87 10.23 -22.27
CA GLN A 238 -0.75 9.85 -23.11
C GLN A 238 -0.11 8.56 -22.59
N CYS A 239 0.14 7.63 -23.51
CA CYS A 239 0.81 6.37 -23.25
C CYS A 239 2.09 6.31 -24.08
N VAL A 240 3.23 6.31 -23.41
CA VAL A 240 4.57 6.44 -24.04
C VAL A 240 5.50 5.34 -23.56
N ILE A 241 6.33 4.83 -24.46
CA ILE A 241 7.42 3.90 -24.15
C ILE A 241 8.74 4.68 -24.11
N TRP A 242 9.41 4.65 -22.97
CA TRP A 242 10.77 5.19 -22.81
C TRP A 242 11.81 4.08 -22.89
N GLU A 243 12.89 4.32 -23.58
CA GLU A 243 14.01 3.38 -23.73
C GLU A 243 15.14 3.63 -22.71
N ASP A 244 15.34 4.89 -22.33
CA ASP A 244 16.25 5.33 -21.27
C ASP A 244 15.69 6.60 -20.58
N GLU A 245 16.42 7.15 -19.59
CA GLU A 245 15.98 8.30 -18.82
C GLU A 245 15.66 9.56 -19.63
N TYR A 246 16.16 9.66 -20.88
CA TYR A 246 16.09 10.88 -21.68
C TYR A 246 15.46 10.69 -23.06
N ASN A 247 15.26 9.44 -23.50
CA ASN A 247 14.85 9.17 -24.87
C ASN A 247 13.52 8.39 -24.92
N VAL A 248 12.52 9.00 -25.53
CA VAL A 248 11.29 8.31 -25.91
C VAL A 248 11.60 7.37 -27.06
N LYS A 249 11.19 6.13 -26.96
CA LYS A 249 11.27 5.20 -28.07
C LYS A 249 10.30 5.68 -29.16
N ASP A 250 10.86 6.09 -30.29
CA ASP A 250 10.07 6.43 -31.48
C ASP A 250 9.50 5.13 -32.05
N CYS A 251 8.30 4.79 -31.62
CA CYS A 251 7.60 3.62 -32.09
C CYS A 251 6.14 3.97 -32.39
N ASP A 252 5.59 3.36 -33.44
CA ASP A 252 4.18 3.48 -33.85
C ASP A 252 3.18 2.99 -32.77
N ARG A 253 3.70 2.59 -31.60
CA ARG A 253 2.92 2.04 -30.48
C ARG A 253 2.59 3.06 -29.40
N ASN A 254 3.25 4.21 -29.41
CA ASN A 254 2.85 5.32 -28.53
C ASN A 254 1.46 5.80 -28.97
N CYS A 255 0.59 6.05 -28.00
CA CYS A 255 -0.77 6.44 -28.32
C CYS A 255 -1.34 7.44 -27.31
N VAL A 256 -2.47 8.00 -27.65
CA VAL A 256 -3.31 8.81 -26.77
C VAL A 256 -4.67 8.14 -26.67
N VAL A 257 -5.11 7.89 -25.45
CA VAL A 257 -6.41 7.25 -25.16
C VAL A 257 -7.27 8.13 -24.29
N ARG A 258 -8.57 7.82 -24.18
CA ARG A 258 -9.52 8.62 -23.41
C ARG A 258 -10.08 7.91 -22.19
N SER A 259 -9.65 6.68 -21.94
CA SER A 259 -10.08 5.96 -20.74
C SER A 259 -8.92 5.28 -20.04
N PRO A 260 -8.96 5.17 -18.71
CA PRO A 260 -8.01 4.39 -17.95
C PRO A 260 -7.94 2.92 -18.39
N GLU A 261 -9.08 2.34 -18.76
CA GLU A 261 -9.17 0.96 -19.25
C GLU A 261 -8.40 0.76 -20.57
N ASP A 262 -8.53 1.70 -21.52
CA ASP A 262 -7.79 1.63 -22.78
C ASP A 262 -6.28 1.77 -22.55
N ALA A 263 -5.86 2.63 -21.60
CA ALA A 263 -4.46 2.79 -21.21
C ALA A 263 -3.90 1.50 -20.56
N ALA A 264 -4.67 0.87 -19.69
CA ALA A 264 -4.27 -0.38 -19.03
C ALA A 264 -4.18 -1.54 -20.05
N ASN A 265 -5.13 -1.62 -21.00
CA ASN A 265 -5.10 -2.62 -22.07
C ASN A 265 -3.89 -2.43 -23.00
N TRP A 266 -3.57 -1.18 -23.34
CA TRP A 266 -2.36 -0.85 -24.09
C TRP A 266 -1.09 -1.28 -23.34
N ALA A 267 -1.01 -0.98 -22.05
CA ALA A 267 0.14 -1.36 -21.22
C ALA A 267 0.35 -2.87 -21.21
N LYS A 268 -0.72 -3.64 -21.06
CA LYS A 268 -0.69 -5.10 -21.07
C LYS A 268 -0.17 -5.64 -22.40
N ASP A 269 -0.67 -5.13 -23.53
CA ASP A 269 -0.20 -5.53 -24.87
C ASP A 269 1.30 -5.23 -25.04
N VAL A 270 1.77 -4.06 -24.58
CA VAL A 270 3.20 -3.68 -24.65
C VAL A 270 4.04 -4.61 -23.79
N VAL A 271 3.64 -4.86 -22.54
CA VAL A 271 4.38 -5.76 -21.63
C VAL A 271 4.44 -7.19 -22.18
N ASP A 272 3.34 -7.69 -22.75
CA ASP A 272 3.29 -9.01 -23.35
C ASP A 272 4.25 -9.13 -24.54
N LYS A 273 4.30 -8.11 -25.42
CA LYS A 273 5.23 -8.06 -26.54
C LYS A 273 6.69 -7.94 -26.11
N PHE A 274 6.95 -7.11 -25.11
CA PHE A 274 8.27 -6.98 -24.51
C PHE A 274 8.77 -8.32 -23.95
N ASN A 275 7.94 -9.04 -23.20
CA ASN A 275 8.28 -10.34 -22.63
C ASN A 275 8.52 -11.42 -23.70
N LYS A 276 7.94 -11.27 -24.88
CA LYS A 276 8.19 -12.16 -26.05
C LYS A 276 9.41 -11.75 -26.89
N GLY A 277 10.06 -10.63 -26.57
CA GLY A 277 11.18 -10.09 -27.34
C GLY A 277 10.74 -9.50 -28.70
N GLU A 278 9.51 -9.05 -28.81
CA GLU A 278 8.91 -8.44 -30.01
C GLU A 278 9.00 -6.89 -29.96
N LEU A 279 9.56 -6.36 -28.89
CA LEU A 279 9.81 -4.93 -28.65
C LEU A 279 11.29 -4.65 -28.52
#